data_f9bf562085c303ad1d5f1ddde6055e52
#
_entry.id   f9bf562085c303ad1d5f1ddde6055e52
#
_cell.length_a   1.000
_cell.length_b   1.000
_cell.length_c   1.000
_cell.angle_alpha   90.00
_cell.angle_beta   90.00
_cell.angle_gamma   90.00
#
_symmetry.space_group_name_H-M   'P 1'
#
loop_
_entity.id
_entity.type
_entity.pdbx_description
1 polymer ?
#
loop_
_entity_poly.entity_id
_entity_poly.type
_entity_poly.pdbx_seq_one_letter_code
_entity_poly.pdbx_strand_id
1 'polypeptide(L)'
;DLKAIVHRTLITRGIPESILAERISAWEDALPKHLHLAYLPAPNVVRLRLSAYDVEDEATEAEITAEFDTLRTIIGDNIVGYEGSTLEAQIHDILTARGEKLAVAESCTGGTIASKFTAMAGASAYFMAGVVSYSNEAKHDILGVSWESLNTYGAVSEQVAREMAEGVRRISNADYAIATTGIAGPG
;
A
#
# COMPACT_ATOMS: atom_id res chain seq x y z
N ASP A 1 -14.31 1.67 35.98
CA ASP A 1 -13.74 2.23 34.76
C ASP A 1 -12.73 1.22 34.20
N LEU A 2 -13.02 0.67 33.03
CA LEU A 2 -12.05 -0.14 32.30
C LEU A 2 -11.05 0.85 31.69
N LYS A 3 -9.81 0.76 32.13
CA LYS A 3 -8.74 1.57 31.56
C LYS A 3 -8.39 1.06 30.16
N ALA A 4 -8.21 1.97 29.21
CA ALA A 4 -7.94 1.62 27.83
C ALA A 4 -6.51 1.05 27.66
N ILE A 5 -6.38 0.13 26.74
CA ILE A 5 -5.10 -0.37 26.24
C ILE A 5 -5.00 0.12 24.80
N VAL A 6 -4.04 0.99 24.54
CA VAL A 6 -3.73 1.44 23.18
C VAL A 6 -2.54 0.65 22.68
N HIS A 7 -2.64 0.09 21.48
CA HIS A 7 -1.50 -0.53 20.83
C HIS A 7 -1.55 -0.35 19.32
N ARG A 8 -0.39 -0.25 18.69
CA ARG A 8 -0.21 -0.30 17.24
C ARG A 8 0.93 -1.24 16.89
N THR A 9 0.82 -1.91 15.78
CA THR A 9 1.81 -2.89 15.31
C THR A 9 2.33 -2.49 13.94
N LEU A 10 3.64 -2.29 13.86
CA LEU A 10 4.38 -2.09 12.62
C LEU A 10 4.84 -3.44 12.07
N ILE A 11 4.77 -3.63 10.75
CA ILE A 11 5.18 -4.86 10.09
C ILE A 11 6.48 -4.62 9.35
N THR A 12 7.52 -5.42 9.64
CA THR A 12 8.79 -5.39 8.90
C THR A 12 9.01 -6.67 8.11
N ARG A 13 9.76 -6.57 7.01
CA ARG A 13 10.14 -7.69 6.16
C ARG A 13 11.60 -7.58 5.70
N GLY A 14 12.21 -8.74 5.36
CA GLY A 14 13.56 -8.76 4.80
C GLY A 14 14.69 -8.47 5.79
N ILE A 15 14.39 -8.49 7.10
CA ILE A 15 15.36 -8.29 8.17
C ILE A 15 15.14 -9.35 9.27
N PRO A 16 16.17 -10.13 9.67
CA PRO A 16 16.09 -11.05 10.80
C PRO A 16 15.88 -10.28 12.13
N GLU A 17 15.15 -10.89 13.06
CA GLU A 17 14.84 -10.28 14.36
C GLU A 17 16.08 -9.78 15.10
N SER A 18 17.16 -10.57 15.15
CA SER A 18 18.39 -10.18 15.84
C SER A 18 19.06 -8.94 15.24
N ILE A 19 19.07 -8.83 13.92
CA ILE A 19 19.61 -7.66 13.21
C ILE A 19 18.67 -6.45 13.38
N LEU A 20 17.36 -6.68 13.38
CA LEU A 20 16.37 -5.64 13.63
C LEU A 20 16.57 -5.06 15.04
N ALA A 21 16.63 -5.91 16.08
CA ALA A 21 16.83 -5.50 17.45
C ALA A 21 18.15 -4.72 17.65
N GLU A 22 19.25 -5.17 17.03
CA GLU A 22 20.51 -4.43 17.05
C GLU A 22 20.39 -3.03 16.42
N ARG A 23 19.74 -2.92 15.26
CA ARG A 23 19.57 -1.64 14.56
C ARG A 23 18.75 -0.61 15.33
N ILE A 24 17.72 -1.08 16.04
CA ILE A 24 16.78 -0.20 16.73
C ILE A 24 17.06 -0.05 18.23
N SER A 25 18.12 -0.69 18.76
CA SER A 25 18.43 -0.71 20.20
C SER A 25 18.47 0.68 20.82
N ALA A 26 19.15 1.64 20.19
CA ALA A 26 19.23 3.01 20.69
C ALA A 26 17.88 3.73 20.75
N TRP A 27 16.99 3.45 19.78
CA TRP A 27 15.63 3.95 19.78
C TRP A 27 14.78 3.26 20.85
N GLU A 28 14.91 1.93 21.00
CA GLU A 28 14.21 1.15 22.03
C GLU A 28 14.57 1.63 23.44
N ASP A 29 15.86 1.87 23.69
CA ASP A 29 16.36 2.39 24.98
C ASP A 29 15.85 3.82 25.28
N ALA A 30 15.53 4.60 24.25
CA ALA A 30 15.03 5.96 24.37
C ALA A 30 13.51 6.05 24.48
N LEU A 31 12.78 4.94 24.33
CA LEU A 31 11.32 4.94 24.39
C LEU A 31 10.79 5.48 25.72
N PRO A 32 9.70 6.25 25.72
CA PRO A 32 8.97 6.62 26.93
C PRO A 32 8.63 5.40 27.79
N LYS A 33 8.83 5.49 29.09
CA LYS A 33 8.69 4.36 30.04
C LYS A 33 7.31 3.70 30.07
N HIS A 34 6.27 4.40 29.63
CA HIS A 34 4.91 3.89 29.57
C HIS A 34 4.60 3.17 28.24
N LEU A 35 5.49 3.29 27.24
CA LEU A 35 5.42 2.53 26.01
C LEU A 35 6.21 1.23 26.12
N HIS A 36 5.57 0.13 25.76
CA HIS A 36 6.16 -1.21 25.81
C HIS A 36 6.31 -1.77 24.42
N LEU A 37 7.54 -2.06 24.01
CA LEU A 37 7.84 -2.72 22.74
C LEU A 37 7.77 -4.23 22.89
N ALA A 38 7.14 -4.88 21.90
CA ALA A 38 7.15 -6.34 21.76
C ALA A 38 7.56 -6.72 20.32
N TYR A 39 8.46 -7.69 20.23
CA TYR A 39 8.82 -8.35 18.97
C TYR A 39 7.92 -9.58 18.78
N LEU A 40 7.24 -9.65 17.64
CA LEU A 40 6.31 -10.72 17.30
C LEU A 40 6.76 -11.37 15.97
N PRO A 41 7.72 -12.32 16.04
CA PRO A 41 8.26 -12.95 14.84
C PRO A 41 7.25 -13.88 14.16
N ALA A 42 7.29 -13.90 12.83
CA ALA A 42 6.58 -14.85 11.98
C ALA A 42 7.48 -15.18 10.77
N PRO A 43 7.18 -16.20 9.95
CA PRO A 43 7.98 -16.52 8.78
C PRO A 43 8.17 -15.31 7.85
N ASN A 44 9.42 -14.90 7.64
CA ASN A 44 9.83 -13.75 6.81
C ASN A 44 9.31 -12.36 7.27
N VAL A 45 8.76 -12.25 8.46
CA VAL A 45 8.18 -11.01 9.00
C VAL A 45 8.51 -10.88 10.47
N VAL A 46 8.86 -9.68 10.92
CA VAL A 46 8.87 -9.33 12.34
C VAL A 46 7.88 -8.19 12.54
N ARG A 47 6.94 -8.37 13.47
CA ARG A 47 6.03 -7.29 13.86
C ARG A 47 6.57 -6.63 15.11
N LEU A 48 6.61 -5.32 15.10
CA LEU A 48 6.97 -4.49 16.25
C LEU A 48 5.69 -3.87 16.82
N ARG A 49 5.29 -4.27 18.02
CA ARG A 49 4.10 -3.72 18.68
C ARG A 49 4.52 -2.77 19.79
N LEU A 50 4.06 -1.53 19.71
CA LEU A 50 4.07 -0.60 20.84
C LEU A 50 2.72 -0.65 21.54
N SER A 51 2.74 -0.76 22.86
CA SER A 51 1.55 -0.81 23.71
C SER A 51 1.70 0.16 24.87
N ALA A 52 0.60 0.84 25.21
CA ALA A 52 0.49 1.64 26.41
C ALA A 52 -0.76 1.19 27.20
N TYR A 53 -0.65 1.19 28.51
CA TYR A 53 -1.69 0.74 29.42
C TYR A 53 -2.15 1.91 30.28
N ASP A 54 -3.44 1.93 30.61
CA ASP A 54 -4.01 2.91 31.55
C ASP A 54 -3.99 4.38 31.05
N VAL A 55 -4.15 4.62 29.74
CA VAL A 55 -3.93 5.89 29.05
C VAL A 55 -5.18 6.44 28.39
N GLU A 56 -5.14 7.72 28.00
CA GLU A 56 -6.14 8.36 27.13
C GLU A 56 -5.84 8.04 25.66
N ASP A 57 -6.83 7.53 24.92
CA ASP A 57 -6.64 6.91 23.61
C ASP A 57 -5.98 7.83 22.56
N GLU A 58 -6.47 9.05 22.40
CA GLU A 58 -6.10 9.90 21.25
C GLU A 58 -4.67 10.47 21.34
N ALA A 59 -4.27 10.92 22.54
CA ALA A 59 -2.92 11.44 22.77
C ALA A 59 -1.85 10.33 22.65
N THR A 60 -2.16 9.13 23.14
CA THR A 60 -1.27 7.97 23.10
C THR A 60 -1.13 7.41 21.69
N GLU A 61 -2.19 7.40 20.88
CA GLU A 61 -2.09 7.02 19.47
C GLU A 61 -1.17 7.95 18.67
N ALA A 62 -1.26 9.26 18.93
CA ALA A 62 -0.38 10.23 18.30
C ALA A 62 1.09 10.03 18.71
N GLU A 63 1.35 9.74 20.00
CA GLU A 63 2.70 9.45 20.51
C GLU A 63 3.27 8.19 19.87
N ILE A 64 2.53 7.08 19.83
CA ILE A 64 2.98 5.83 19.17
C ILE A 64 3.25 6.09 17.68
N THR A 65 2.45 6.92 17.03
CA THR A 65 2.66 7.28 15.63
C THR A 65 3.98 8.03 15.44
N ALA A 66 4.29 9.00 16.31
CA ALA A 66 5.54 9.75 16.27
C ALA A 66 6.77 8.87 16.50
N GLU A 67 6.66 7.88 17.42
CA GLU A 67 7.71 6.90 17.64
C GLU A 67 7.94 6.01 16.41
N PHE A 68 6.88 5.56 15.73
CA PHE A 68 7.01 4.81 14.49
C PHE A 68 7.52 5.66 13.32
N ASP A 69 7.25 6.96 13.28
CA ASP A 69 7.84 7.86 12.29
C ASP A 69 9.35 8.02 12.51
N THR A 70 9.78 8.09 13.78
CA THR A 70 11.22 8.06 14.14
C THR A 70 11.85 6.73 13.69
N LEU A 71 11.22 5.61 14.00
CA LEU A 71 11.69 4.28 13.60
C LEU A 71 11.78 4.14 12.06
N ARG A 72 10.90 4.78 11.30
CA ARG A 72 10.93 4.82 9.83
C ARG A 72 12.21 5.43 9.29
N THR A 73 12.83 6.35 10.00
CA THR A 73 14.12 6.93 9.59
C THR A 73 15.29 5.94 9.74
N ILE A 74 15.13 4.92 10.58
CA ILE A 74 16.18 3.93 10.91
C ILE A 74 16.07 2.69 10.04
N ILE A 75 14.84 2.17 9.84
CA ILE A 75 14.57 0.90 9.16
C ILE A 75 13.51 1.01 8.05
N GLY A 76 13.33 2.21 7.47
CA GLY A 76 12.26 2.49 6.50
C GLY A 76 12.15 1.49 5.35
N ASP A 77 13.29 1.04 4.80
CA ASP A 77 13.35 0.06 3.71
C ASP A 77 12.78 -1.32 4.08
N ASN A 78 12.73 -1.62 5.38
CA ASN A 78 12.21 -2.88 5.89
C ASN A 78 10.73 -2.79 6.32
N ILE A 79 10.15 -1.59 6.43
CA ILE A 79 8.77 -1.40 6.85
C ILE A 79 7.84 -1.66 5.66
N VAL A 80 6.89 -2.58 5.85
CA VAL A 80 5.88 -2.92 4.84
C VAL A 80 4.48 -2.44 5.20
N GLY A 81 4.27 -1.92 6.41
CA GLY A 81 3.01 -1.32 6.83
C GLY A 81 2.67 -1.55 8.31
N TYR A 82 1.40 -1.34 8.63
CA TYR A 82 0.86 -1.50 9.98
C TYR A 82 -0.18 -2.61 10.02
N GLU A 83 -0.27 -3.33 11.12
CA GLU A 83 -1.32 -4.31 11.35
C GLU A 83 -2.70 -3.62 11.36
N GLY A 84 -3.64 -4.19 10.64
CA GLY A 84 -4.97 -3.60 10.47
C GLY A 84 -5.09 -2.52 9.39
N SER A 85 -3.98 -2.01 8.85
CA SER A 85 -4.05 -1.15 7.67
C SER A 85 -4.18 -1.98 6.40
N THR A 86 -5.07 -1.57 5.52
CA THR A 86 -5.19 -2.19 4.19
C THR A 86 -4.02 -1.76 3.30
N LEU A 87 -3.74 -2.54 2.25
CA LEU A 87 -2.75 -2.16 1.25
C LEU A 87 -3.08 -0.80 0.60
N GLU A 88 -4.35 -0.56 0.39
CA GLU A 88 -4.86 0.68 -0.19
C GLU A 88 -4.57 1.89 0.73
N ALA A 89 -4.73 1.72 2.05
CA ALA A 89 -4.41 2.77 3.02
C ALA A 89 -2.90 3.07 3.04
N GLN A 90 -2.05 2.06 2.98
CA GLN A 90 -0.60 2.25 2.91
C GLN A 90 -0.17 3.00 1.64
N ILE A 91 -0.76 2.64 0.49
CA ILE A 91 -0.49 3.33 -0.79
C ILE A 91 -0.99 4.78 -0.71
N HIS A 92 -2.17 5.01 -0.13
CA HIS A 92 -2.71 6.35 0.12
C HIS A 92 -1.71 7.23 0.88
N ASP A 93 -1.22 6.75 2.01
CA ASP A 93 -0.29 7.49 2.87
C ASP A 93 1.03 7.80 2.15
N ILE A 94 1.60 6.80 1.46
CA ILE A 94 2.87 6.95 0.73
C ILE A 94 2.74 7.96 -0.41
N LEU A 95 1.73 7.80 -1.26
CA LEU A 95 1.57 8.65 -2.44
C LEU A 95 1.18 10.09 -2.05
N THR A 96 0.33 10.24 -1.04
CA THR A 96 -0.03 11.58 -0.53
C THR A 96 1.19 12.29 0.04
N ALA A 97 2.01 11.61 0.86
CA ALA A 97 3.22 12.18 1.44
C ALA A 97 4.26 12.59 0.38
N ARG A 98 4.34 11.85 -0.74
CA ARG A 98 5.27 12.14 -1.84
C ARG A 98 4.71 13.11 -2.89
N GLY A 99 3.42 13.42 -2.84
CA GLY A 99 2.75 14.20 -3.88
C GLY A 99 2.65 13.48 -5.22
N GLU A 100 2.84 12.16 -5.23
CA GLU A 100 2.83 11.30 -6.42
C GLU A 100 1.43 10.81 -6.76
N LYS A 101 1.17 10.49 -8.03
CA LYS A 101 -0.15 10.21 -8.58
C LYS A 101 -0.25 8.79 -9.11
N LEU A 102 -1.43 8.19 -8.93
CA LEU A 102 -1.76 6.84 -9.34
C LEU A 102 -2.95 6.83 -10.31
N ALA A 103 -2.89 5.99 -11.32
CA ALA A 103 -4.03 5.63 -12.17
C ALA A 103 -4.15 4.10 -12.30
N VAL A 104 -5.34 3.60 -12.61
CA VAL A 104 -5.56 2.18 -12.84
C VAL A 104 -6.30 1.91 -14.14
N ALA A 105 -5.93 0.83 -14.83
CA ALA A 105 -6.62 0.28 -15.98
C ALA A 105 -7.09 -1.13 -15.65
N GLU A 106 -8.39 -1.36 -15.69
CA GLU A 106 -8.99 -2.63 -15.31
C GLU A 106 -9.73 -3.29 -16.46
N SER A 107 -9.68 -4.62 -16.51
CA SER A 107 -10.49 -5.43 -17.41
C SER A 107 -11.35 -6.39 -16.58
N CYS A 108 -10.86 -7.59 -16.28
CA CYS A 108 -11.60 -8.61 -15.55
C CYS A 108 -11.99 -8.22 -14.11
N THR A 109 -11.30 -7.30 -13.49
CA THR A 109 -11.59 -6.78 -12.13
C THR A 109 -12.72 -5.74 -12.11
N GLY A 110 -13.13 -5.23 -13.29
CA GLY A 110 -14.35 -4.44 -13.46
C GLY A 110 -14.46 -3.13 -12.68
N GLY A 111 -13.34 -2.53 -12.26
CA GLY A 111 -13.32 -1.31 -11.45
C GLY A 111 -13.12 -1.55 -9.95
N THR A 112 -12.89 -2.81 -9.52
CA THR A 112 -12.72 -3.15 -8.11
C THR A 112 -11.50 -2.47 -7.49
N ILE A 113 -10.38 -2.37 -8.22
CA ILE A 113 -9.17 -1.71 -7.72
C ILE A 113 -9.41 -0.21 -7.58
N ALA A 114 -10.00 0.43 -8.58
CA ALA A 114 -10.37 1.84 -8.52
C ALA A 114 -11.32 2.13 -7.35
N SER A 115 -12.33 1.28 -7.15
CA SER A 115 -13.28 1.39 -6.04
C SER A 115 -12.60 1.35 -4.67
N LYS A 116 -11.61 0.48 -4.48
CA LYS A 116 -10.87 0.37 -3.23
C LYS A 116 -10.06 1.63 -2.92
N PHE A 117 -9.41 2.24 -3.90
CA PHE A 117 -8.69 3.50 -3.70
C PHE A 117 -9.64 4.67 -3.47
N THR A 118 -10.75 4.75 -4.21
CA THR A 118 -11.72 5.84 -4.07
C THR A 118 -12.57 5.75 -2.79
N ALA A 119 -12.61 4.60 -2.12
CA ALA A 119 -13.22 4.44 -0.80
C ALA A 119 -12.45 5.17 0.31
N MET A 120 -11.18 5.54 0.05
CA MET A 120 -10.35 6.26 1.02
C MET A 120 -10.69 7.75 1.01
N ALA A 121 -10.92 8.33 2.19
CA ALA A 121 -11.09 9.79 2.32
C ALA A 121 -9.80 10.49 1.85
N GLY A 122 -9.93 11.54 1.04
CA GLY A 122 -8.76 12.25 0.49
C GLY A 122 -8.11 11.57 -0.73
N ALA A 123 -8.72 10.54 -1.32
CA ALA A 123 -8.19 9.83 -2.50
C ALA A 123 -7.86 10.77 -3.68
N SER A 124 -8.56 11.89 -3.83
CA SER A 124 -8.30 12.88 -4.88
C SER A 124 -6.92 13.53 -4.80
N ALA A 125 -6.23 13.39 -3.67
CA ALA A 125 -4.84 13.88 -3.53
C ALA A 125 -3.86 13.10 -4.39
N TYR A 126 -4.12 11.82 -4.68
CA TYR A 126 -3.20 10.93 -5.41
C TYR A 126 -3.86 10.12 -6.54
N PHE A 127 -5.14 9.80 -6.46
CA PHE A 127 -5.82 8.95 -7.45
C PHE A 127 -6.38 9.79 -8.60
N MET A 128 -5.83 9.62 -9.81
CA MET A 128 -6.13 10.46 -10.97
C MET A 128 -7.23 9.88 -11.85
N ALA A 129 -7.21 8.57 -12.10
CA ALA A 129 -8.15 7.93 -13.02
C ALA A 129 -8.25 6.43 -12.77
N GLY A 130 -9.45 5.88 -12.99
CA GLY A 130 -9.70 4.46 -13.14
C GLY A 130 -10.43 4.21 -14.46
N VAL A 131 -9.85 3.41 -15.35
CA VAL A 131 -10.43 3.07 -16.66
C VAL A 131 -10.78 1.60 -16.68
N VAL A 132 -12.04 1.28 -16.93
CA VAL A 132 -12.50 -0.09 -17.15
C VAL A 132 -12.59 -0.34 -18.65
N SER A 133 -11.53 -0.94 -19.21
CA SER A 133 -11.43 -1.30 -20.64
C SER A 133 -11.71 -2.78 -20.83
N TYR A 134 -13.01 -3.15 -20.85
CA TYR A 134 -13.42 -4.55 -20.83
C TYR A 134 -13.24 -5.25 -22.19
N SER A 135 -13.60 -4.58 -23.30
CA SER A 135 -13.41 -5.10 -24.66
C SER A 135 -12.03 -4.79 -25.24
N ASN A 136 -11.66 -5.44 -26.34
CA ASN A 136 -10.43 -5.15 -27.06
C ASN A 136 -10.46 -3.76 -27.72
N GLU A 137 -11.61 -3.36 -28.22
CA GLU A 137 -11.85 -2.03 -28.77
C GLU A 137 -11.62 -0.96 -27.69
N ALA A 138 -12.17 -1.14 -26.48
CA ALA A 138 -11.94 -0.21 -25.38
C ALA A 138 -10.47 -0.13 -24.94
N LYS A 139 -9.75 -1.26 -24.98
CA LYS A 139 -8.30 -1.27 -24.72
C LYS A 139 -7.55 -0.46 -25.77
N HIS A 140 -7.92 -0.64 -27.05
CA HIS A 140 -7.30 0.10 -28.15
C HIS A 140 -7.67 1.58 -28.12
N ASP A 141 -8.96 1.90 -28.15
CA ASP A 141 -9.46 3.26 -28.38
C ASP A 141 -9.17 4.21 -27.20
N ILE A 142 -9.24 3.69 -25.96
CA ILE A 142 -9.07 4.51 -24.75
C ILE A 142 -7.62 4.52 -24.29
N LEU A 143 -7.00 3.34 -24.21
CA LEU A 143 -5.68 3.19 -23.63
C LEU A 143 -4.55 3.16 -24.66
N GLY A 144 -4.88 2.99 -25.95
CA GLY A 144 -3.92 2.91 -27.05
C GLY A 144 -3.17 1.59 -27.13
N VAL A 145 -3.76 0.51 -26.58
CA VAL A 145 -3.22 -0.84 -26.78
C VAL A 145 -3.21 -1.17 -28.26
N SER A 146 -2.09 -1.66 -28.77
CA SER A 146 -1.97 -1.93 -30.20
C SER A 146 -2.78 -3.15 -30.64
N TRP A 147 -3.39 -3.09 -31.83
CA TRP A 147 -4.03 -4.26 -32.42
C TRP A 147 -3.04 -5.41 -32.69
N GLU A 148 -1.78 -5.06 -32.95
CA GLU A 148 -0.72 -6.04 -33.12
C GLU A 148 -0.53 -6.86 -31.83
N SER A 149 -0.44 -6.20 -30.66
CA SER A 149 -0.32 -6.89 -29.38
C SER A 149 -1.54 -7.71 -29.04
N LEU A 150 -2.74 -7.18 -29.26
CA LEU A 150 -3.99 -7.90 -29.03
C LEU A 150 -4.11 -9.16 -29.90
N ASN A 151 -3.70 -9.09 -31.18
CA ASN A 151 -3.79 -10.22 -32.10
C ASN A 151 -2.65 -11.24 -31.91
N THR A 152 -1.46 -10.79 -31.54
CA THR A 152 -0.27 -11.67 -31.40
C THR A 152 -0.23 -12.38 -30.08
N TYR A 153 -0.48 -11.64 -28.97
CA TYR A 153 -0.32 -12.15 -27.61
C TYR A 153 -1.66 -12.42 -26.91
N GLY A 154 -2.76 -11.96 -27.48
CA GLY A 154 -4.09 -12.02 -26.86
C GLY A 154 -4.29 -10.95 -25.78
N ALA A 155 -5.56 -10.70 -25.46
CA ALA A 155 -5.94 -9.69 -24.46
C ALA A 155 -5.39 -9.99 -23.05
N VAL A 156 -5.18 -11.27 -22.73
CA VAL A 156 -4.63 -11.73 -21.43
C VAL A 156 -3.16 -12.09 -21.62
N SER A 157 -2.33 -11.06 -21.62
CA SER A 157 -0.88 -11.20 -21.75
C SER A 157 -0.14 -10.08 -21.00
N GLU A 158 1.11 -10.32 -20.69
CA GLU A 158 1.98 -9.30 -20.06
C GLU A 158 2.12 -8.08 -20.96
N GLN A 159 2.27 -8.29 -22.28
CA GLN A 159 2.42 -7.20 -23.24
C GLN A 159 1.18 -6.27 -23.22
N VAL A 160 -0.02 -6.83 -23.30
CA VAL A 160 -1.24 -6.04 -23.25
C VAL A 160 -1.43 -5.36 -21.89
N ALA A 161 -1.12 -6.04 -20.78
CA ALA A 161 -1.17 -5.42 -19.46
C ALA A 161 -0.23 -4.21 -19.34
N ARG A 162 1.00 -4.31 -19.87
CA ARG A 162 1.95 -3.18 -19.91
C ARG A 162 1.42 -2.01 -20.73
N GLU A 163 0.92 -2.27 -21.93
CA GLU A 163 0.35 -1.23 -22.78
C GLU A 163 -0.89 -0.56 -22.14
N MET A 164 -1.73 -1.33 -21.44
CA MET A 164 -2.85 -0.79 -20.65
C MET A 164 -2.37 0.15 -19.54
N ALA A 165 -1.34 -0.25 -18.78
CA ALA A 165 -0.77 0.56 -17.71
C ALA A 165 -0.13 1.84 -18.25
N GLU A 166 0.69 1.74 -19.31
CA GLU A 166 1.29 2.89 -19.97
C GLU A 166 0.24 3.83 -20.55
N GLY A 167 -0.81 3.28 -21.12
CA GLY A 167 -1.95 4.01 -21.69
C GLY A 167 -2.65 4.85 -20.61
N VAL A 168 -3.09 4.24 -19.52
CA VAL A 168 -3.79 4.96 -18.44
C VAL A 168 -2.87 5.98 -17.76
N ARG A 169 -1.58 5.66 -17.57
CA ARG A 169 -0.59 6.59 -17.03
C ARG A 169 -0.46 7.85 -17.91
N ARG A 170 -0.36 7.64 -19.21
CA ARG A 170 -0.23 8.73 -20.19
C ARG A 170 -1.46 9.65 -20.21
N ILE A 171 -2.67 9.10 -20.30
CA ILE A 171 -3.90 9.90 -20.42
C ILE A 171 -4.25 10.64 -19.12
N SER A 172 -3.82 10.11 -17.96
CA SER A 172 -4.08 10.71 -16.65
C SER A 172 -2.94 11.58 -16.13
N ASN A 173 -1.78 11.57 -16.80
CA ASN A 173 -0.55 12.20 -16.32
C ASN A 173 -0.16 11.76 -14.91
N ALA A 174 -0.34 10.46 -14.60
CA ALA A 174 0.03 9.87 -13.32
C ALA A 174 1.50 9.45 -13.31
N ASP A 175 2.10 9.39 -12.11
CA ASP A 175 3.46 8.90 -11.90
C ASP A 175 3.51 7.39 -11.97
N TYR A 176 2.48 6.74 -11.42
CA TYR A 176 2.33 5.28 -11.39
C TYR A 176 1.04 4.83 -12.05
N ALA A 177 1.08 3.62 -12.60
CA ALA A 177 -0.13 2.96 -13.09
C ALA A 177 -0.14 1.47 -12.76
N ILE A 178 -1.34 0.96 -12.50
CA ILE A 178 -1.60 -0.46 -12.32
C ILE A 178 -2.55 -0.89 -13.43
N ALA A 179 -2.29 -2.04 -14.06
CA ALA A 179 -3.23 -2.63 -14.99
C ALA A 179 -3.54 -4.09 -14.63
N THR A 180 -4.79 -4.49 -14.90
CA THR A 180 -5.24 -5.87 -14.77
C THR A 180 -5.94 -6.32 -16.04
N THR A 181 -5.53 -7.49 -16.54
CA THR A 181 -6.24 -8.21 -17.58
C THR A 181 -6.28 -9.70 -17.23
N GLY A 182 -7.36 -10.38 -17.59
CA GLY A 182 -7.54 -11.76 -17.18
C GLY A 182 -8.87 -12.32 -17.70
N ILE A 183 -9.04 -13.63 -17.54
CA ILE A 183 -10.30 -14.34 -17.79
C ILE A 183 -10.98 -14.57 -16.45
N ALA A 184 -12.15 -13.96 -16.25
CA ALA A 184 -12.97 -14.15 -15.07
C ALA A 184 -14.08 -15.16 -15.39
N GLY A 185 -13.92 -16.37 -14.91
CA GLY A 185 -14.96 -17.39 -15.00
C GLY A 185 -14.52 -18.70 -15.66
N PRO A 186 -15.34 -19.76 -15.47
CA PRO A 186 -15.13 -21.02 -16.17
C PRO A 186 -15.56 -20.81 -17.62
N GLY A 187 -14.61 -20.71 -18.50
CA GLY A 187 -14.80 -20.67 -19.94
C GLY A 187 -13.84 -21.59 -20.57
#